data_e769621c66d0bb5650c2478f8134ce04
#
_entry.id   e769621c66d0bb5650c2478f8134ce04
#
_cell.length_a   1.000
_cell.length_b   1.000
_cell.length_c   1.000
_cell.angle_alpha   90.00
_cell.angle_beta   90.00
_cell.angle_gamma   90.00
#
_symmetry.space_group_name_H-M   'P 1'
#
loop_
_entity.id
_entity.type
_entity.pdbx_description
1 polymer ?
#
loop_
_entity_poly.entity_id
_entity_poly.type
_entity_poly.pdbx_seq_one_letter_code
_entity_poly.pdbx_strand_id
1 'polypeptide(L)'
;SQHASEARRFIRYLLSPEGQTILADANTGKYPVTPLAPGNPRAAQQAILMNQPPLNYRLILKRQRLVQRMFDTAISFRLAQLKDAWRALHSAEVRLKRPLPEIRALLTRVPVDPASSEDEAWLAQFDNKSFAEQQMMEWQLWFLNNQRQAITKLEELK
;
A
#
# COMPACT_ATOMS: atom_id res chain seq x y z
N SER A 1 -22.51 -9.20 27.17
CA SER A 1 -21.24 -8.85 27.85
C SER A 1 -21.56 -8.10 29.13
N GLN A 2 -20.84 -8.37 30.22
CA GLN A 2 -21.01 -7.73 31.52
C GLN A 2 -20.87 -6.20 31.48
N HIS A 3 -20.17 -5.66 30.47
CA HIS A 3 -19.86 -4.25 30.31
C HIS A 3 -20.53 -3.60 29.08
N ALA A 4 -21.72 -4.08 28.70
CA ALA A 4 -22.39 -3.58 27.49
C ALA A 4 -22.85 -2.11 27.64
N SER A 5 -23.19 -1.66 28.84
CA SER A 5 -23.58 -0.26 29.10
C SER A 5 -22.40 0.68 29.00
N GLU A 6 -21.28 0.32 29.57
CA GLU A 6 -20.01 1.08 29.52
C GLU A 6 -19.46 1.16 28.11
N ALA A 7 -19.49 0.04 27.37
CA ALA A 7 -19.08 0.01 25.96
C ALA A 7 -19.95 0.95 25.09
N ARG A 8 -21.27 0.94 25.28
CA ARG A 8 -22.18 1.88 24.58
C ARG A 8 -21.91 3.33 24.94
N ARG A 9 -21.65 3.61 26.23
CA ARG A 9 -21.32 4.97 26.70
C ARG A 9 -20.00 5.44 26.05
N PHE A 10 -18.99 4.59 26.01
CA PHE A 10 -17.72 4.88 25.37
C PHE A 10 -17.88 5.15 23.86
N ILE A 11 -18.63 4.30 23.14
CA ILE A 11 -18.91 4.51 21.71
C ILE A 11 -19.64 5.84 21.48
N ARG A 12 -20.64 6.16 22.31
CA ARG A 12 -21.35 7.45 22.22
C ARG A 12 -20.41 8.63 22.44
N TYR A 13 -19.50 8.53 23.38
CA TYR A 13 -18.50 9.55 23.62
C TYR A 13 -17.56 9.71 22.41
N LEU A 14 -17.04 8.61 21.85
CA LEU A 14 -16.20 8.66 20.64
C LEU A 14 -16.91 9.33 19.46
N LEU A 15 -18.22 9.12 19.32
CA LEU A 15 -19.02 9.71 18.23
C LEU A 15 -19.57 11.11 18.56
N SER A 16 -19.34 11.62 19.78
CA SER A 16 -19.74 12.96 20.16
C SER A 16 -18.84 14.03 19.53
N PRO A 17 -19.29 15.29 19.43
CA PRO A 17 -18.45 16.39 18.94
C PRO A 17 -17.11 16.52 19.67
N GLU A 18 -17.11 16.27 20.98
CA GLU A 18 -15.89 16.29 21.82
C GLU A 18 -14.92 15.19 21.41
N GLY A 19 -15.39 13.93 21.35
CA GLY A 19 -14.58 12.79 20.91
C GLY A 19 -14.04 12.94 19.49
N GLN A 20 -14.86 13.46 18.58
CA GLN A 20 -14.46 13.72 17.20
C GLN A 20 -13.45 14.87 17.09
N THR A 21 -13.52 15.87 17.97
CA THR A 21 -12.53 16.96 18.03
C THR A 21 -11.15 16.43 18.43
N ILE A 22 -11.07 15.48 19.36
CA ILE A 22 -9.81 14.83 19.74
C ILE A 22 -9.21 14.09 18.53
N LEU A 23 -10.03 13.38 17.76
CA LEU A 23 -9.59 12.70 16.53
C LEU A 23 -9.17 13.67 15.44
N ALA A 24 -9.74 14.88 15.43
CA ALA A 24 -9.38 15.93 14.47
C ALA A 24 -7.99 16.53 14.71
N ASP A 25 -7.40 16.32 15.89
CA ASP A 25 -6.04 16.79 16.20
C ASP A 25 -5.03 16.13 15.25
N ALA A 26 -4.17 16.93 14.60
CA ALA A 26 -3.18 16.46 13.65
C ALA A 26 -2.18 15.46 14.26
N ASN A 27 -1.91 15.58 15.56
CA ASN A 27 -0.96 14.71 16.26
C ASN A 27 -1.49 13.29 16.48
N THR A 28 -2.82 13.07 16.38
CA THR A 28 -3.41 11.73 16.51
C THR A 28 -3.15 10.86 15.27
N GLY A 29 -2.86 11.44 14.11
CA GLY A 29 -2.78 10.76 12.83
C GLY A 29 -4.09 10.15 12.36
N LYS A 30 -5.22 10.49 12.99
CA LYS A 30 -6.55 9.96 12.68
C LYS A 30 -7.40 11.01 11.96
N TYR A 31 -8.47 10.53 11.34
CA TYR A 31 -9.54 11.39 10.82
C TYR A 31 -10.83 11.09 11.57
N PRO A 32 -11.59 12.13 11.99
CA PRO A 32 -12.91 11.93 12.56
C PRO A 32 -13.87 11.35 11.51
N VAL A 33 -14.92 10.67 11.95
CA VAL A 33 -15.97 10.17 11.05
C VAL A 33 -16.95 11.25 10.63
N THR A 34 -16.97 12.37 11.35
CA THR A 34 -17.71 13.58 10.94
C THR A 34 -16.83 14.47 10.07
N PRO A 35 -17.41 15.14 9.07
CA PRO A 35 -16.63 16.06 8.23
C PRO A 35 -15.94 17.15 9.06
N LEU A 36 -14.69 17.43 8.75
CA LEU A 36 -13.96 18.56 9.32
C LEU A 36 -14.56 19.87 8.83
N ALA A 37 -14.48 20.91 9.66
CA ALA A 37 -14.95 22.24 9.31
C ALA A 37 -14.24 22.77 8.05
N PRO A 38 -14.94 23.54 7.21
CA PRO A 38 -14.33 24.27 6.11
C PRO A 38 -13.20 25.16 6.64
N GLY A 39 -12.02 25.10 5.99
CA GLY A 39 -10.83 25.82 6.44
C GLY A 39 -9.87 25.01 7.32
N ASN A 40 -10.25 23.84 7.80
CA ASN A 40 -9.29 22.92 8.40
C ASN A 40 -8.34 22.41 7.31
N PRO A 41 -7.00 22.50 7.51
CA PRO A 41 -6.02 22.11 6.48
C PRO A 41 -6.10 20.62 6.09
N ARG A 42 -6.73 19.79 6.93
CA ARG A 42 -6.92 18.35 6.66
C ARG A 42 -8.28 18.03 6.02
N ALA A 43 -9.18 18.99 5.85
CA ALA A 43 -10.53 18.75 5.34
C ALA A 43 -10.53 18.20 3.90
N ALA A 44 -9.67 18.70 3.02
CA ALA A 44 -9.56 18.22 1.64
C ALA A 44 -9.14 16.74 1.58
N GLN A 45 -8.15 16.36 2.39
CA GLN A 45 -7.70 14.97 2.44
C GLN A 45 -8.74 14.05 3.07
N GLN A 46 -9.44 14.50 4.12
CA GLN A 46 -10.55 13.75 4.70
C GLN A 46 -11.67 13.52 3.67
N ALA A 47 -12.03 14.53 2.89
CA ALA A 47 -13.05 14.42 1.86
C ALA A 47 -12.68 13.34 0.82
N ILE A 48 -11.43 13.26 0.40
CA ILE A 48 -10.93 12.20 -0.48
C ILE A 48 -11.12 10.83 0.18
N LEU A 49 -10.75 10.67 1.44
CA LEU A 49 -10.89 9.39 2.17
C LEU A 49 -12.35 8.99 2.37
N MET A 50 -13.22 9.94 2.68
CA MET A 50 -14.67 9.68 2.88
C MET A 50 -15.41 9.35 1.58
N ASN A 51 -14.94 9.83 0.44
CA ASN A 51 -15.50 9.55 -0.87
C ASN A 51 -14.85 8.34 -1.57
N GLN A 52 -13.99 7.58 -0.89
CA GLN A 52 -13.47 6.33 -1.42
C GLN A 52 -14.61 5.32 -1.62
N PRO A 53 -14.58 4.56 -2.72
CA PRO A 53 -15.55 3.47 -2.89
C PRO A 53 -15.42 2.47 -1.72
N PRO A 54 -16.52 1.84 -1.33
CA PRO A 54 -16.48 0.86 -0.25
C PRO A 54 -15.51 -0.26 -0.57
N LEU A 55 -14.72 -0.67 0.44
CA LEU A 55 -13.77 -1.76 0.30
C LEU A 55 -14.51 -3.06 -0.03
N ASN A 56 -14.10 -3.72 -1.08
CA ASN A 56 -14.58 -5.06 -1.40
C ASN A 56 -13.90 -6.09 -0.49
N TYR A 57 -14.44 -6.27 0.72
CA TYR A 57 -13.89 -7.21 1.72
C TYR A 57 -13.79 -8.64 1.19
N ARG A 58 -14.73 -9.10 0.36
CA ARG A 58 -14.67 -10.43 -0.24
C ARG A 58 -13.44 -10.58 -1.12
N LEU A 59 -13.17 -9.58 -1.96
CA LEU A 59 -11.99 -9.58 -2.82
C LEU A 59 -10.69 -9.46 -2.02
N ILE A 60 -10.68 -8.63 -0.97
CA ILE A 60 -9.53 -8.49 -0.07
C ILE A 60 -9.18 -9.84 0.57
N LEU A 61 -10.17 -10.56 1.11
CA LEU A 61 -9.95 -11.86 1.72
C LEU A 61 -9.45 -12.91 0.71
N LYS A 62 -10.01 -12.94 -0.50
CA LYS A 62 -9.55 -13.83 -1.57
C LYS A 62 -8.10 -13.58 -1.96
N ARG A 63 -7.70 -12.31 -2.04
CA ARG A 63 -6.35 -11.90 -2.45
C ARG A 63 -5.34 -11.89 -1.29
N GLN A 64 -5.75 -12.13 -0.06
CA GLN A 64 -4.91 -11.94 1.13
C GLN A 64 -3.58 -12.68 1.02
N ARG A 65 -3.57 -13.96 0.63
CA ARG A 65 -2.35 -14.76 0.51
C ARG A 65 -1.46 -14.30 -0.64
N LEU A 66 -2.06 -13.99 -1.79
CA LEU A 66 -1.34 -13.41 -2.92
C LEU A 66 -0.64 -12.10 -2.51
N VAL A 67 -1.39 -11.18 -1.90
CA VAL A 67 -0.86 -9.87 -1.48
C VAL A 67 0.24 -10.02 -0.45
N GLN A 68 0.08 -10.89 0.54
CA GLN A 68 1.11 -11.16 1.54
C GLN A 68 2.40 -11.68 0.91
N ARG A 69 2.32 -12.70 0.06
CA ARG A 69 3.49 -13.29 -0.62
C ARG A 69 4.16 -12.28 -1.55
N MET A 70 3.34 -11.51 -2.29
CA MET A 70 3.84 -10.45 -3.17
C MET A 70 4.57 -9.36 -2.37
N PHE A 71 3.99 -8.90 -1.25
CA PHE A 71 4.59 -7.89 -0.38
C PHE A 71 5.94 -8.37 0.18
N ASP A 72 5.99 -9.60 0.69
CA ASP A 72 7.24 -10.16 1.22
C ASP A 72 8.32 -10.23 0.13
N THR A 73 7.95 -10.68 -1.07
CA THR A 73 8.87 -10.84 -2.19
C THR A 73 9.33 -9.49 -2.77
N ALA A 74 8.40 -8.56 -2.94
CA ALA A 74 8.68 -7.27 -3.55
C ALA A 74 9.39 -6.29 -2.60
N ILE A 75 9.06 -6.34 -1.32
CA ILE A 75 9.44 -5.31 -0.34
C ILE A 75 10.25 -5.91 0.81
N SER A 76 9.67 -6.83 1.62
CA SER A 76 10.26 -7.24 2.89
C SER A 76 11.66 -7.83 2.71
N PHE A 77 11.82 -8.78 1.81
CA PHE A 77 13.10 -9.47 1.59
C PHE A 77 14.16 -8.64 0.87
N ARG A 78 13.77 -7.50 0.31
CA ARG A 78 14.63 -6.66 -0.54
C ARG A 78 14.62 -5.18 -0.14
N LEU A 79 14.17 -4.89 1.07
CA LEU A 79 13.94 -3.51 1.51
C LEU A 79 15.18 -2.62 1.39
N ALA A 80 16.37 -3.15 1.71
CA ALA A 80 17.61 -2.38 1.62
C ALA A 80 17.91 -2.00 0.17
N GLN A 81 17.92 -3.00 -0.74
CA GLN A 81 18.19 -2.80 -2.16
C GLN A 81 17.14 -1.90 -2.82
N LEU A 82 15.88 -2.05 -2.43
CA LEU A 82 14.78 -1.21 -2.94
C LEU A 82 14.97 0.24 -2.50
N LYS A 83 15.32 0.49 -1.24
CA LYS A 83 15.63 1.84 -0.74
C LYS A 83 16.79 2.48 -1.49
N ASP A 84 17.85 1.72 -1.80
CA ASP A 84 18.99 2.23 -2.55
C ASP A 84 18.62 2.58 -4.00
N ALA A 85 17.82 1.73 -4.66
CA ALA A 85 17.32 2.01 -6.00
C ALA A 85 16.43 3.26 -6.04
N TRP A 86 15.53 3.42 -5.09
CA TRP A 86 14.70 4.62 -4.98
C TRP A 86 15.51 5.87 -4.68
N ARG A 87 16.51 5.78 -3.80
CA ARG A 87 17.41 6.90 -3.50
C ARG A 87 18.20 7.33 -4.74
N ALA A 88 18.71 6.36 -5.50
CA ALA A 88 19.39 6.63 -6.77
C ALA A 88 18.47 7.29 -7.79
N LEU A 89 17.22 6.80 -7.94
CA LEU A 89 16.22 7.38 -8.83
C LEU A 89 15.92 8.84 -8.45
N HIS A 90 15.61 9.12 -7.19
CA HIS A 90 15.31 10.48 -6.73
C HIS A 90 16.49 11.43 -6.92
N SER A 91 17.72 10.97 -6.65
CA SER A 91 18.91 11.77 -6.87
C SER A 91 19.09 12.12 -8.35
N ALA A 92 18.83 11.19 -9.26
CA ALA A 92 18.88 11.43 -10.69
C ALA A 92 17.79 12.40 -11.16
N GLU A 93 16.55 12.23 -10.69
CA GLU A 93 15.42 13.13 -11.01
C GLU A 93 15.71 14.58 -10.56
N VAL A 94 16.26 14.76 -9.36
CA VAL A 94 16.67 16.07 -8.85
C VAL A 94 17.79 16.68 -9.71
N ARG A 95 18.83 15.93 -10.00
CA ARG A 95 19.96 16.37 -10.81
C ARG A 95 19.55 16.77 -12.23
N LEU A 96 18.68 15.96 -12.86
CA LEU A 96 18.21 16.18 -14.22
C LEU A 96 17.03 17.16 -14.31
N LYS A 97 16.48 17.57 -13.17
CA LYS A 97 15.29 18.44 -13.06
C LYS A 97 14.09 17.93 -13.88
N ARG A 98 13.93 16.62 -13.97
CA ARG A 98 12.82 15.97 -14.68
C ARG A 98 12.50 14.60 -14.07
N PRO A 99 11.24 14.15 -14.13
CA PRO A 99 10.86 12.80 -13.74
C PRO A 99 11.44 11.76 -14.72
N LEU A 100 11.67 10.55 -14.21
CA LEU A 100 12.13 9.38 -14.97
C LEU A 100 11.08 8.25 -14.90
N PRO A 101 9.93 8.41 -15.58
CA PRO A 101 8.78 7.52 -15.44
C PRO A 101 9.08 6.08 -15.86
N GLU A 102 9.94 5.88 -16.87
CA GLU A 102 10.32 4.54 -17.32
C GLU A 102 11.10 3.77 -16.23
N ILE A 103 12.03 4.45 -15.55
CA ILE A 103 12.81 3.84 -14.46
C ILE A 103 11.92 3.62 -13.24
N ARG A 104 11.05 4.57 -12.93
CA ARG A 104 10.04 4.43 -11.88
C ARG A 104 9.15 3.23 -12.14
N ALA A 105 8.69 3.02 -13.37
CA ALA A 105 7.88 1.87 -13.76
C ALA A 105 8.60 0.53 -13.52
N LEU A 106 9.91 0.44 -13.75
CA LEU A 106 10.69 -0.76 -13.42
C LEU A 106 10.68 -1.11 -11.94
N LEU A 107 10.58 -0.11 -11.06
CA LEU A 107 10.58 -0.30 -9.60
C LEU A 107 9.18 -0.51 -9.01
N THR A 108 8.11 -0.18 -9.75
CA THR A 108 6.73 -0.18 -9.21
C THR A 108 5.82 -1.25 -9.81
N ARG A 109 6.09 -1.74 -11.01
CA ARG A 109 5.26 -2.76 -11.64
C ARG A 109 5.35 -4.09 -10.88
N VAL A 110 4.32 -4.91 -11.03
CA VAL A 110 4.21 -6.23 -10.39
C VAL A 110 4.01 -7.31 -11.45
N PRO A 111 4.46 -8.57 -11.22
CA PRO A 111 4.39 -9.66 -12.17
C PRO A 111 3.05 -10.42 -12.16
N VAL A 112 1.98 -9.76 -11.77
CA VAL A 112 0.62 -10.33 -11.72
C VAL A 112 -0.31 -9.39 -12.46
N ASP A 113 -0.97 -9.89 -13.48
CA ASP A 113 -1.98 -9.13 -14.19
C ASP A 113 -3.31 -9.04 -13.41
N PRO A 114 -4.16 -8.04 -13.70
CA PRO A 114 -5.42 -7.87 -13.00
C PRO A 114 -6.35 -9.09 -13.11
N ALA A 115 -6.41 -9.75 -14.27
CA ALA A 115 -7.30 -10.89 -14.48
C ALA A 115 -6.90 -12.07 -13.60
N SER A 116 -5.61 -12.43 -13.58
CA SER A 116 -5.10 -13.47 -12.68
C SER A 116 -5.38 -13.15 -11.21
N SER A 117 -5.32 -11.87 -10.82
CA SER A 117 -5.63 -11.47 -9.44
C SER A 117 -7.11 -11.59 -9.05
N GLU A 118 -7.99 -11.92 -9.99
CA GLU A 118 -9.43 -12.16 -9.81
C GLU A 118 -9.82 -13.62 -10.02
N ASP A 119 -8.95 -14.43 -10.60
CA ASP A 119 -9.16 -15.85 -10.83
C ASP A 119 -9.11 -16.64 -9.51
N GLU A 120 -10.29 -17.12 -9.08
CA GLU A 120 -10.43 -17.85 -7.81
C GLU A 120 -9.66 -19.19 -7.82
N ALA A 121 -9.61 -19.86 -8.97
CA ALA A 121 -8.90 -21.14 -9.09
C ALA A 121 -7.38 -20.93 -8.98
N TRP A 122 -6.87 -19.87 -9.60
CA TRP A 122 -5.46 -19.51 -9.48
C TRP A 122 -5.12 -19.03 -8.06
N LEU A 123 -5.95 -18.18 -7.46
CA LEU A 123 -5.77 -17.72 -6.08
C LEU A 123 -5.76 -18.85 -5.06
N ALA A 124 -6.61 -19.87 -5.25
CA ALA A 124 -6.66 -21.05 -4.38
C ALA A 124 -5.35 -21.88 -4.40
N GLN A 125 -4.56 -21.80 -5.48
CA GLN A 125 -3.28 -22.53 -5.56
C GLN A 125 -2.25 -22.00 -4.54
N PHE A 126 -2.39 -20.77 -4.05
CA PHE A 126 -1.53 -20.23 -2.98
C PHE A 126 -1.74 -20.93 -1.62
N ASP A 127 -2.74 -21.79 -1.49
CA ASP A 127 -2.91 -22.70 -0.36
C ASP A 127 -1.94 -23.88 -0.42
N ASN A 128 -1.47 -24.22 -1.60
CA ASN A 128 -0.41 -25.20 -1.81
C ASN A 128 0.96 -24.55 -1.59
N LYS A 129 1.70 -25.06 -0.60
CA LYS A 129 3.00 -24.52 -0.22
C LYS A 129 4.02 -24.56 -1.37
N SER A 130 4.08 -25.68 -2.11
CA SER A 130 5.03 -25.83 -3.22
C SER A 130 4.76 -24.84 -4.35
N PHE A 131 3.51 -24.66 -4.73
CA PHE A 131 3.11 -23.65 -5.72
C PHE A 131 3.48 -22.25 -5.26
N ALA A 132 3.14 -21.90 -4.00
CA ALA A 132 3.44 -20.57 -3.47
C ALA A 132 4.94 -20.27 -3.42
N GLU A 133 5.77 -21.25 -3.03
CA GLU A 133 7.23 -21.12 -3.00
C GLU A 133 7.81 -20.94 -4.42
N GLN A 134 7.33 -21.72 -5.39
CA GLN A 134 7.75 -21.58 -6.78
C GLN A 134 7.42 -20.18 -7.32
N GLN A 135 6.19 -19.72 -7.12
CA GLN A 135 5.77 -18.39 -7.57
C GLN A 135 6.60 -17.28 -6.90
N MET A 136 6.90 -17.40 -5.62
CA MET A 136 7.76 -16.43 -4.92
C MET A 136 9.17 -16.39 -5.51
N MET A 137 9.75 -17.55 -5.88
CA MET A 137 11.07 -17.60 -6.54
C MET A 137 11.05 -16.91 -7.90
N GLU A 138 10.03 -17.15 -8.73
CA GLU A 138 9.85 -16.51 -10.03
C GLU A 138 9.72 -14.98 -9.86
N TRP A 139 8.91 -14.53 -8.90
CA TRP A 139 8.76 -13.11 -8.60
C TRP A 139 10.05 -12.47 -8.07
N GLN A 140 10.83 -13.17 -7.25
CA GLN A 140 12.14 -12.68 -6.79
C GLN A 140 13.06 -12.40 -7.95
N LEU A 141 13.17 -13.34 -8.89
CA LEU A 141 13.99 -13.15 -10.11
C LEU A 141 13.47 -12.00 -10.95
N TRP A 142 12.16 -11.89 -11.11
CA TRP A 142 11.54 -10.83 -11.87
C TRP A 142 11.80 -9.43 -11.27
N PHE A 143 11.61 -9.27 -9.97
CA PHE A 143 11.90 -8.02 -9.27
C PHE A 143 13.39 -7.68 -9.31
N LEU A 144 14.26 -8.68 -9.13
CA LEU A 144 15.71 -8.49 -9.22
C LEU A 144 16.13 -7.98 -10.60
N ASN A 145 15.60 -8.58 -11.66
CA ASN A 145 15.89 -8.16 -13.04
C ASN A 145 15.43 -6.73 -13.32
N ASN A 146 14.20 -6.38 -12.90
CA ASN A 146 13.71 -5.02 -13.07
C ASN A 146 14.54 -3.99 -12.30
N GLN A 147 14.93 -4.32 -11.07
CA GLN A 147 15.78 -3.44 -10.27
C GLN A 147 17.17 -3.25 -10.90
N ARG A 148 17.78 -4.33 -11.41
CA ARG A 148 19.07 -4.24 -12.14
C ARG A 148 18.95 -3.35 -13.36
N GLN A 149 17.90 -3.53 -14.17
CA GLN A 149 17.63 -2.67 -15.32
C GLN A 149 17.45 -1.20 -14.92
N ALA A 150 16.74 -0.93 -13.83
CA ALA A 150 16.57 0.42 -13.31
C ALA A 150 17.92 1.05 -12.93
N ILE A 151 18.79 0.33 -12.23
CA ILE A 151 20.11 0.81 -11.83
C ILE A 151 21.00 1.03 -13.07
N THR A 152 21.06 0.09 -14.01
CA THR A 152 21.83 0.26 -15.26
C THR A 152 21.40 1.52 -16.01
N LYS A 153 20.09 1.73 -16.20
CA LYS A 153 19.57 2.96 -16.83
C LYS A 153 19.94 4.23 -16.06
N LEU A 154 19.98 4.19 -14.73
CA LEU A 154 20.41 5.33 -13.91
C LEU A 154 21.91 5.60 -14.05
N GLU A 155 22.73 4.57 -14.25
CA GLU A 155 24.16 4.70 -14.49
C GLU A 155 24.47 5.31 -15.86
N GLU A 156 23.70 4.96 -16.90
CA GLU A 156 23.81 5.56 -18.24
C GLU A 156 23.46 7.06 -18.26
N LEU A 157 22.79 7.56 -17.23
CA LEU A 157 22.41 8.98 -17.10
C LEU A 157 23.44 9.81 -16.30
N LYS A 158 24.53 9.22 -15.82
CA LYS A 158 25.57 9.95 -15.05
C LYS A 158 26.41 10.82 -15.98
#